data_7713f8fd9f9413fbc3ac55cc9d7d58e0
#
_entry.id   7713f8fd9f9413fbc3ac55cc9d7d58e0
#
_cell.length_a   1.000
_cell.length_b   1.000
_cell.length_c   1.000
_cell.angle_alpha   90.00
_cell.angle_beta   90.00
_cell.angle_gamma   90.00
#
_symmetry.space_group_name_H-M   'P 1'
#
loop_
_entity.id
_entity.type
_entity.pdbx_description
1 polymer ?
#
loop_
_entity_poly.entity_id
_entity_poly.type
_entity_poly.pdbx_seq_one_letter_code
_entity_poly.pdbx_strand_id
1 'polypeptide(L)'
;MVVTYLKVSPYLKSWLECKHGRHICFPYMTQMHSCILRHLVCNNSMSFITAFSYSQQAFNYKNTDLLPVSCPDENDKDQFIAIELPETIYKGCALLKVTPYYQLSKQGAIVLRDLIKNEFMVDLFSFIDECMTRAKLNGTKVTREQAIDDFITIHGIDMSYRDNFYRYFTREKKKMLEEIEKRREEREDAFDRQYVYT
;
A
#
# COMPACT_ATOMS: atom_id res chain seq x y z
N MET A 1 12.36 -19.00 7.10
CA MET A 1 11.69 -17.82 6.52
C MET A 1 10.25 -18.22 6.21
N VAL A 2 9.29 -17.50 6.75
CA VAL A 2 7.85 -17.71 6.48
C VAL A 2 7.38 -16.59 5.57
N VAL A 3 6.60 -16.91 4.55
CA VAL A 3 6.08 -15.93 3.59
C VAL A 3 4.56 -16.00 3.52
N THR A 4 3.93 -14.87 3.30
CA THR A 4 2.53 -14.77 2.86
C THR A 4 2.46 -14.16 1.47
N TYR A 5 1.35 -14.36 0.78
CA TYR A 5 1.20 -13.90 -0.58
C TYR A 5 0.12 -12.83 -0.67
N LEU A 6 0.36 -11.81 -1.50
CA LEU A 6 -0.59 -10.75 -1.77
C LEU A 6 -0.73 -10.57 -3.28
N LYS A 7 -1.98 -10.62 -3.78
CA LYS A 7 -2.27 -10.30 -5.18
C LYS A 7 -2.23 -8.79 -5.38
N VAL A 8 -1.40 -8.34 -6.33
CA VAL A 8 -1.24 -6.93 -6.67
C VAL A 8 -1.29 -6.72 -8.18
N SER A 9 -1.46 -5.48 -8.62
CA SER A 9 -1.35 -5.15 -10.05
C SER A 9 0.09 -5.34 -10.54
N PRO A 10 0.33 -5.73 -11.81
CA PRO A 10 1.67 -5.98 -12.33
C PRO A 10 2.64 -4.81 -12.12
N TYR A 11 2.20 -3.57 -12.31
CA TYR A 11 3.04 -2.39 -12.09
C TYR A 11 3.46 -2.22 -10.62
N LEU A 12 2.59 -2.54 -9.66
CA LEU A 12 2.93 -2.52 -8.23
C LEU A 12 3.94 -3.63 -7.89
N LYS A 13 3.80 -4.80 -8.51
CA LYS A 13 4.76 -5.89 -8.35
C LYS A 13 6.13 -5.47 -8.84
N SER A 14 6.24 -4.97 -10.09
CA SER A 14 7.51 -4.51 -10.65
C SER A 14 8.18 -3.44 -9.78
N TRP A 15 7.42 -2.44 -9.34
CA TRP A 15 7.91 -1.39 -8.46
C TRP A 15 8.41 -1.93 -7.12
N LEU A 16 7.63 -2.79 -6.45
CA LEU A 16 8.03 -3.39 -5.17
C LEU A 16 9.25 -4.28 -5.30
N GLU A 17 9.31 -5.13 -6.34
CA GLU A 17 10.46 -6.01 -6.58
C GLU A 17 11.72 -5.22 -6.92
N CYS A 18 11.60 -4.09 -7.61
CA CYS A 18 12.71 -3.17 -7.85
C CYS A 18 13.22 -2.55 -6.54
N LYS A 19 12.30 -2.15 -5.64
CA LYS A 19 12.62 -1.47 -4.38
C LYS A 19 13.12 -2.41 -3.27
N HIS A 20 12.57 -3.61 -3.17
CA HIS A 20 12.76 -4.54 -2.05
C HIS A 20 13.34 -5.89 -2.45
N GLY A 21 13.43 -6.19 -3.75
CA GLY A 21 13.77 -7.52 -4.25
C GLY A 21 12.57 -8.47 -4.30
N ARG A 22 12.82 -9.73 -4.65
CA ARG A 22 11.75 -10.75 -4.85
C ARG A 22 11.03 -11.14 -3.56
N HIS A 23 11.70 -11.05 -2.43
CA HIS A 23 11.13 -11.29 -1.10
C HIS A 23 10.99 -9.95 -0.40
N ILE A 24 9.75 -9.50 -0.26
CA ILE A 24 9.45 -8.17 0.25
C ILE A 24 9.40 -8.23 1.78
N CYS A 25 10.31 -7.54 2.43
CA CYS A 25 10.32 -7.33 3.87
C CYS A 25 9.98 -5.88 4.16
N PHE A 26 8.84 -5.62 4.77
CA PHE A 26 8.49 -4.27 5.19
C PHE A 26 9.21 -3.91 6.50
N PRO A 27 9.89 -2.75 6.55
CA PRO A 27 10.63 -2.34 7.74
C PRO A 27 9.74 -2.28 8.98
N TYR A 28 10.34 -2.63 10.11
CA TYR A 28 9.67 -2.55 11.42
C TYR A 28 9.10 -1.14 11.67
N MET A 29 7.94 -1.07 12.32
CA MET A 29 7.18 0.16 12.61
C MET A 29 6.59 0.91 11.40
N THR A 30 6.69 0.39 10.18
CA THR A 30 5.94 0.97 9.06
C THR A 30 4.45 0.65 9.17
N GLN A 31 3.63 1.46 8.49
CA GLN A 31 2.19 1.19 8.42
C GLN A 31 1.89 -0.17 7.78
N MET A 32 2.67 -0.58 6.78
CA MET A 32 2.54 -1.89 6.12
C MET A 32 2.88 -3.02 7.08
N HIS A 33 4.00 -2.93 7.80
CA HIS A 33 4.38 -3.91 8.81
C HIS A 33 3.29 -4.05 9.89
N SER A 34 2.80 -2.92 10.41
CA SER A 34 1.73 -2.90 11.43
C SER A 34 0.41 -3.47 10.88
N CYS A 35 0.08 -3.20 9.62
CA CYS A 35 -1.08 -3.78 8.94
C CYS A 35 -0.96 -5.31 8.85
N ILE A 36 0.21 -5.82 8.43
CA ILE A 36 0.47 -7.26 8.35
C ILE A 36 0.26 -7.91 9.71
N LEU A 37 0.92 -7.42 10.75
CA LEU A 37 0.81 -8.01 12.11
C LEU A 37 -0.64 -8.06 12.61
N ARG A 38 -1.41 -7.00 12.35
CA ARG A 38 -2.82 -6.90 12.78
C ARG A 38 -3.73 -7.88 12.06
N HIS A 39 -3.43 -8.19 10.81
CA HIS A 39 -4.30 -8.95 9.93
C HIS A 39 -3.81 -10.37 9.61
N LEU A 40 -2.74 -10.83 10.28
CA LEU A 40 -2.32 -12.23 10.18
C LEU A 40 -3.33 -13.15 10.87
N VAL A 41 -3.75 -14.18 10.15
CA VAL A 41 -4.62 -15.26 10.64
C VAL A 41 -3.91 -16.61 10.49
N CYS A 42 -4.12 -17.51 11.44
CA CYS A 42 -3.59 -18.86 11.39
C CYS A 42 -4.52 -19.76 10.58
N ASN A 43 -4.01 -20.34 9.50
CA ASN A 43 -4.77 -21.26 8.62
C ASN A 43 -4.57 -22.73 8.98
N ASN A 44 -4.14 -23.04 10.19
CA ASN A 44 -4.10 -24.42 10.65
C ASN A 44 -5.54 -24.86 10.99
N SER A 45 -6.06 -25.89 10.29
CA SER A 45 -7.44 -26.37 10.44
C SER A 45 -7.83 -26.66 11.89
N MET A 46 -6.91 -27.18 12.70
CA MET A 46 -7.16 -27.47 14.13
C MET A 46 -7.15 -26.19 14.98
N SER A 47 -6.17 -25.31 14.81
CA SER A 47 -6.12 -24.04 15.54
C SER A 47 -7.12 -23.02 15.02
N PHE A 48 -7.49 -23.11 13.74
CA PHE A 48 -8.55 -22.28 13.16
C PHE A 48 -9.91 -22.65 13.76
N ILE A 49 -10.21 -23.94 13.87
CA ILE A 49 -11.46 -24.43 14.51
C ILE A 49 -11.49 -24.00 15.98
N THR A 50 -10.38 -24.12 16.70
CA THR A 50 -10.32 -23.74 18.13
C THR A 50 -10.41 -22.22 18.28
N ALA A 51 -9.67 -21.43 17.52
CA ALA A 51 -9.76 -19.98 17.54
C ALA A 51 -11.14 -19.48 17.07
N PHE A 52 -11.74 -20.14 16.10
CA PHE A 52 -13.09 -19.86 15.63
C PHE A 52 -14.15 -20.21 16.66
N SER A 53 -13.99 -21.32 17.38
CA SER A 53 -14.90 -21.72 18.46
C SER A 53 -14.85 -20.76 19.65
N TYR A 54 -13.67 -20.29 20.02
CA TYR A 54 -13.51 -19.27 21.08
C TYR A 54 -14.05 -17.90 20.65
N SER A 55 -13.95 -17.55 19.39
CA SER A 55 -14.44 -16.27 18.88
C SER A 55 -15.93 -16.28 18.54
N GLN A 56 -16.54 -17.44 18.27
CA GLN A 56 -17.99 -17.56 18.08
C GLN A 56 -18.78 -17.18 19.34
N GLN A 57 -18.21 -17.35 20.52
CA GLN A 57 -18.84 -16.89 21.75
C GLN A 57 -18.79 -15.36 21.94
N ALA A 58 -17.88 -14.67 21.26
CA ALA A 58 -17.66 -13.23 21.42
C ALA A 58 -18.18 -12.39 20.26
N PHE A 59 -18.31 -12.96 19.05
CA PHE A 59 -18.71 -12.23 17.84
C PHE A 59 -19.51 -13.12 16.89
N ASN A 60 -20.64 -12.62 16.40
CA ASN A 60 -21.39 -13.23 15.30
C ASN A 60 -20.57 -13.11 13.99
N TYR A 61 -19.67 -14.06 13.75
CA TYR A 61 -18.85 -14.11 12.53
C TYR A 61 -19.69 -14.56 11.33
N LYS A 62 -20.42 -13.64 10.75
CA LYS A 62 -20.85 -13.73 9.34
C LYS A 62 -19.82 -13.12 8.40
N ASN A 63 -18.63 -12.79 8.87
CA ASN A 63 -17.69 -11.97 8.11
C ASN A 63 -16.65 -12.86 7.41
N THR A 64 -16.90 -13.16 6.14
CA THR A 64 -15.96 -13.88 5.25
C THR A 64 -14.65 -13.13 5.03
N ASP A 65 -14.56 -11.86 5.44
CA ASP A 65 -13.39 -11.00 5.25
C ASP A 65 -12.19 -11.36 6.14
N LEU A 66 -12.45 -12.15 7.21
CA LEU A 66 -11.41 -12.67 8.10
C LEU A 66 -10.80 -14.00 7.62
N LEU A 67 -11.33 -14.58 6.56
CA LEU A 67 -10.75 -15.79 5.98
C LEU A 67 -9.36 -15.49 5.38
N PRO A 68 -8.43 -16.45 5.46
CA PRO A 68 -7.11 -16.29 4.85
C PRO A 68 -7.20 -16.15 3.33
N VAL A 69 -6.25 -15.42 2.77
CA VAL A 69 -6.07 -15.36 1.31
C VAL A 69 -5.54 -16.71 0.84
N SER A 70 -6.11 -17.27 -0.22
CA SER A 70 -5.61 -18.50 -0.82
C SER A 70 -4.19 -18.34 -1.34
N CYS A 71 -3.35 -19.36 -1.20
CA CYS A 71 -2.08 -19.41 -1.88
C CYS A 71 -2.30 -19.32 -3.40
N PRO A 72 -1.41 -18.64 -4.14
CA PRO A 72 -1.50 -18.59 -5.59
C PRO A 72 -1.27 -19.98 -6.20
N ASP A 73 -2.10 -20.33 -7.18
CA ASP A 73 -1.84 -21.46 -8.06
C ASP A 73 -0.62 -21.16 -8.94
N GLU A 74 -0.01 -22.19 -9.51
CA GLU A 74 1.21 -22.02 -10.33
C GLU A 74 1.02 -21.06 -11.51
N ASN A 75 -0.19 -21.04 -12.07
CA ASN A 75 -0.55 -20.18 -13.19
C ASN A 75 -0.74 -18.69 -12.82
N ASP A 76 -0.95 -18.39 -11.54
CA ASP A 76 -1.25 -17.04 -11.05
C ASP A 76 -0.06 -16.36 -10.35
N LYS A 77 1.09 -17.04 -10.23
CA LYS A 77 2.27 -16.53 -9.50
C LYS A 77 2.71 -15.14 -9.94
N ASP A 78 2.52 -14.81 -11.22
CA ASP A 78 2.93 -13.52 -11.76
C ASP A 78 2.12 -12.33 -11.23
N GLN A 79 0.96 -12.60 -10.65
CA GLN A 79 0.10 -11.57 -10.05
C GLN A 79 0.30 -11.42 -8.54
N PHE A 80 1.17 -12.23 -7.94
CA PHE A 80 1.39 -12.22 -6.50
C PHE A 80 2.80 -11.74 -6.15
N ILE A 81 2.90 -11.08 -5.01
CA ILE A 81 4.16 -10.79 -4.33
C ILE A 81 4.30 -11.69 -3.11
N ALA A 82 5.53 -12.07 -2.79
CA ALA A 82 5.89 -12.82 -1.59
C ALA A 82 6.34 -11.84 -0.50
N ILE A 83 5.63 -11.81 0.62
CA ILE A 83 5.92 -10.92 1.75
C ILE A 83 6.50 -11.77 2.88
N GLU A 84 7.69 -11.43 3.33
CA GLU A 84 8.32 -12.06 4.48
C GLU A 84 7.61 -11.69 5.78
N LEU A 85 7.34 -12.70 6.58
CA LEU A 85 6.74 -12.53 7.90
C LEU A 85 7.83 -12.53 8.97
N PRO A 86 7.67 -11.76 10.06
CA PRO A 86 8.58 -11.81 11.19
C PRO A 86 8.54 -13.20 11.84
N GLU A 87 9.64 -13.61 12.48
CA GLU A 87 9.73 -14.91 13.15
C GLU A 87 8.75 -15.06 14.32
N THR A 88 8.43 -13.95 14.96
CA THR A 88 7.53 -13.90 16.10
C THR A 88 6.57 -12.71 16.00
N ILE A 89 5.38 -12.87 16.53
CA ILE A 89 4.37 -11.81 16.62
C ILE A 89 3.78 -11.76 18.03
N TYR A 90 3.38 -10.56 18.45
CA TYR A 90 2.59 -10.38 19.65
C TYR A 90 1.09 -10.44 19.32
N LYS A 91 0.34 -11.32 20.01
CA LYS A 91 -1.13 -11.31 20.02
C LYS A 91 -1.62 -11.19 21.45
N GLY A 92 -2.12 -10.02 21.80
CA GLY A 92 -2.38 -9.67 23.19
C GLY A 92 -1.07 -9.66 23.99
N CYS A 93 -1.04 -10.40 25.11
CA CYS A 93 0.14 -10.54 25.95
C CYS A 93 1.05 -11.73 25.57
N ALA A 94 0.70 -12.50 24.54
CA ALA A 94 1.43 -13.70 24.15
C ALA A 94 2.36 -13.44 22.96
N LEU A 95 3.63 -13.85 23.09
CA LEU A 95 4.59 -13.91 22.00
C LEU A 95 4.40 -15.26 21.29
N LEU A 96 3.99 -15.21 20.03
CA LEU A 96 3.73 -16.39 19.20
C LEU A 96 4.79 -16.52 18.12
N LYS A 97 5.26 -17.76 17.91
CA LYS A 97 6.13 -18.08 16.78
C LYS A 97 5.29 -18.11 15.50
N VAL A 98 5.73 -17.39 14.47
CA VAL A 98 5.08 -17.40 13.16
C VAL A 98 5.44 -18.71 12.43
N THR A 99 4.44 -19.39 11.94
CA THR A 99 4.57 -20.66 11.21
C THR A 99 4.05 -20.47 9.78
N PRO A 100 4.31 -21.41 8.85
CA PRO A 100 3.79 -21.37 7.49
C PRO A 100 2.26 -21.32 7.38
N TYR A 101 1.56 -21.59 8.48
CA TYR A 101 0.10 -21.52 8.55
C TYR A 101 -0.44 -20.10 8.74
N TYR A 102 0.43 -19.14 9.05
CA TYR A 102 -0.01 -17.74 9.14
C TYR A 102 -0.11 -17.13 7.75
N GLN A 103 -1.26 -16.58 7.46
CA GLN A 103 -1.58 -15.93 6.20
C GLN A 103 -2.29 -14.60 6.47
N LEU A 104 -2.25 -13.72 5.47
CA LEU A 104 -2.98 -12.46 5.54
C LEU A 104 -4.49 -12.73 5.37
N SER A 105 -5.32 -12.09 6.19
CA SER A 105 -6.77 -12.13 6.00
C SER A 105 -7.18 -11.38 4.73
N LYS A 106 -8.36 -11.68 4.17
CA LYS A 106 -8.88 -10.98 2.99
C LYS A 106 -8.99 -9.47 3.23
N GLN A 107 -9.48 -9.05 4.39
CA GLN A 107 -9.53 -7.64 4.77
C GLN A 107 -8.13 -7.04 4.87
N GLY A 108 -7.18 -7.74 5.50
CA GLY A 108 -5.79 -7.32 5.58
C GLY A 108 -5.15 -7.16 4.20
N ALA A 109 -5.48 -8.05 3.26
CA ALA A 109 -5.00 -7.98 1.88
C ALA A 109 -5.52 -6.72 1.15
N ILE A 110 -6.78 -6.33 1.39
CA ILE A 110 -7.36 -5.09 0.83
C ILE A 110 -6.61 -3.87 1.39
N VAL A 111 -6.54 -3.76 2.72
CA VAL A 111 -5.90 -2.63 3.40
C VAL A 111 -4.42 -2.52 3.01
N LEU A 112 -3.69 -3.64 2.99
CA LEU A 112 -2.28 -3.64 2.64
C LEU A 112 -2.06 -3.23 1.18
N ARG A 113 -2.92 -3.68 0.26
CA ARG A 113 -2.87 -3.27 -1.15
C ARG A 113 -3.08 -1.77 -1.32
N ASP A 114 -4.02 -1.18 -0.57
CA ASP A 114 -4.28 0.26 -0.62
C ASP A 114 -3.10 1.06 -0.04
N LEU A 115 -2.48 0.59 1.05
CA LEU A 115 -1.25 1.19 1.59
C LEU A 115 -0.10 1.15 0.57
N ILE A 116 0.13 0.00 -0.07
CA ILE A 116 1.14 -0.16 -1.12
C ILE A 116 0.87 0.79 -2.29
N LYS A 117 -0.38 0.87 -2.73
CA LYS A 117 -0.77 1.78 -3.81
C LYS A 117 -0.53 3.23 -3.45
N ASN A 118 -0.84 3.63 -2.21
CA ASN A 118 -0.60 4.99 -1.75
C ASN A 118 0.90 5.31 -1.69
N GLU A 119 1.73 4.39 -1.19
CA GLU A 119 3.19 4.59 -1.18
C GLU A 119 3.75 4.69 -2.60
N PHE A 120 3.30 3.82 -3.52
CA PHE A 120 3.65 3.92 -4.94
C PHE A 120 3.34 5.30 -5.51
N MET A 121 2.17 5.85 -5.20
CA MET A 121 1.78 7.17 -5.70
C MET A 121 2.62 8.30 -5.11
N VAL A 122 2.99 8.20 -3.83
CA VAL A 122 3.91 9.15 -3.20
C VAL A 122 5.28 9.10 -3.88
N ASP A 123 5.81 7.89 -4.12
CA ASP A 123 7.09 7.71 -4.81
C ASP A 123 7.06 8.29 -6.24
N LEU A 124 6.00 7.98 -7.00
CA LEU A 124 5.84 8.51 -8.36
C LEU A 124 5.78 10.04 -8.39
N PHE A 125 5.00 10.65 -7.50
CA PHE A 125 4.86 12.11 -7.45
C PHE A 125 6.15 12.78 -7.01
N SER A 126 6.81 12.23 -5.99
CA SER A 126 8.10 12.74 -5.51
C SER A 126 9.16 12.66 -6.60
N PHE A 127 9.22 11.58 -7.35
CA PHE A 127 10.15 11.41 -8.46
C PHE A 127 9.91 12.44 -9.57
N ILE A 128 8.64 12.65 -9.98
CA ILE A 128 8.30 13.64 -11.00
C ILE A 128 8.70 15.06 -10.55
N ASP A 129 8.36 15.43 -9.31
CA ASP A 129 8.69 16.75 -8.77
C ASP A 129 10.20 16.94 -8.63
N GLU A 130 10.94 15.91 -8.25
CA GLU A 130 12.40 15.94 -8.19
C GLU A 130 13.04 16.11 -9.58
N CYS A 131 12.60 15.37 -10.58
CA CYS A 131 13.06 15.50 -11.95
C CYS A 131 12.82 16.91 -12.50
N MET A 132 11.63 17.46 -12.29
CA MET A 132 11.29 18.79 -12.73
C MET A 132 12.10 19.88 -12.01
N THR A 133 12.34 19.72 -10.72
CA THR A 133 13.13 20.65 -9.90
C THR A 133 14.59 20.63 -10.33
N ARG A 134 15.18 19.44 -10.50
CA ARG A 134 16.57 19.30 -11.00
C ARG A 134 16.73 19.89 -12.38
N ALA A 135 15.79 19.65 -13.30
CA ALA A 135 15.81 20.22 -14.63
C ALA A 135 15.81 21.76 -14.59
N LYS A 136 14.95 22.35 -13.76
CA LYS A 136 14.88 23.79 -13.56
C LYS A 136 16.20 24.38 -13.03
N LEU A 137 16.82 23.71 -12.05
CA LEU A 137 18.10 24.15 -11.47
C LEU A 137 19.25 24.07 -12.48
N ASN A 138 19.23 23.07 -13.35
CA ASN A 138 20.26 22.86 -14.38
C ASN A 138 19.98 23.63 -15.68
N GLY A 139 18.92 24.44 -15.75
CA GLY A 139 18.55 25.17 -16.96
C GLY A 139 18.07 24.28 -18.11
N THR A 140 17.72 23.02 -17.82
CA THR A 140 17.17 22.05 -18.79
C THR A 140 15.66 21.98 -18.71
N LYS A 141 15.02 21.47 -19.75
CA LYS A 141 13.56 21.27 -19.77
C LYS A 141 13.27 19.76 -19.76
N VAL A 142 12.62 19.30 -18.71
CA VAL A 142 12.07 17.94 -18.62
C VAL A 142 10.56 18.08 -18.55
N THR A 143 9.84 17.33 -19.39
CA THR A 143 8.38 17.27 -19.33
C THR A 143 7.94 16.24 -18.29
N ARG A 144 6.69 16.35 -17.82
CA ARG A 144 6.11 15.36 -16.91
C ARG A 144 6.03 13.97 -17.54
N GLU A 145 5.76 13.92 -18.83
CA GLU A 145 5.71 12.67 -19.60
C GLU A 145 7.07 11.99 -19.60
N GLN A 146 8.15 12.74 -19.83
CA GLN A 146 9.52 12.22 -19.75
C GLN A 146 9.84 11.70 -18.34
N ALA A 147 9.47 12.41 -17.30
CA ALA A 147 9.69 11.96 -15.93
C ALA A 147 8.89 10.68 -15.61
N ILE A 148 7.67 10.52 -16.14
CA ILE A 148 6.89 9.29 -16.01
C ILE A 148 7.55 8.15 -16.78
N ASP A 149 8.04 8.39 -17.99
CA ASP A 149 8.73 7.40 -18.81
C ASP A 149 10.02 6.92 -18.13
N ASP A 150 10.77 7.83 -17.54
CA ASP A 150 11.97 7.52 -16.74
C ASP A 150 11.62 6.68 -15.51
N PHE A 151 10.56 7.04 -14.77
CA PHE A 151 10.10 6.27 -13.62
C PHE A 151 9.71 4.84 -14.01
N ILE A 152 8.93 4.68 -15.08
CA ILE A 152 8.51 3.39 -15.63
C ILE A 152 9.73 2.53 -15.98
N THR A 153 10.71 3.14 -16.67
CA THR A 153 11.93 2.45 -17.12
C THR A 153 12.78 2.00 -15.94
N ILE A 154 13.00 2.87 -14.95
CA ILE A 154 13.80 2.59 -13.76
C ILE A 154 13.21 1.42 -12.95
N HIS A 155 11.89 1.37 -12.84
CA HIS A 155 11.20 0.35 -12.05
C HIS A 155 10.79 -0.89 -12.85
N GLY A 156 11.16 -0.99 -14.13
CA GLY A 156 10.81 -2.13 -14.98
C GLY A 156 9.31 -2.34 -15.15
N ILE A 157 8.55 -1.25 -15.12
CA ILE A 157 7.10 -1.27 -15.30
C ILE A 157 6.79 -1.31 -16.80
N ASP A 158 5.73 -2.00 -17.19
CA ASP A 158 5.29 -2.04 -18.59
C ASP A 158 4.79 -0.66 -19.07
N MET A 159 5.26 -0.24 -20.25
CA MET A 159 4.91 1.07 -20.84
C MET A 159 3.42 1.25 -21.11
N SER A 160 2.63 0.18 -21.17
CA SER A 160 1.17 0.25 -21.30
C SER A 160 0.49 0.98 -20.15
N TYR A 161 1.17 1.12 -18.98
CA TYR A 161 0.66 1.88 -17.83
C TYR A 161 0.91 3.39 -17.90
N ARG A 162 1.71 3.87 -18.87
CA ARG A 162 2.10 5.28 -19.04
C ARG A 162 0.92 6.25 -19.00
N ASP A 163 -0.07 6.00 -19.85
CA ASP A 163 -1.26 6.87 -19.95
C ASP A 163 -2.10 6.87 -18.69
N ASN A 164 -2.17 5.72 -18.02
CA ASN A 164 -2.87 5.59 -16.75
C ASN A 164 -2.19 6.44 -15.66
N PHE A 165 -0.87 6.42 -15.57
CA PHE A 165 -0.11 7.22 -14.60
C PHE A 165 -0.21 8.71 -14.91
N TYR A 166 -0.14 9.11 -16.17
CA TYR A 166 -0.32 10.50 -16.58
C TYR A 166 -1.71 11.04 -16.20
N ARG A 167 -2.76 10.29 -16.53
CA ARG A 167 -4.15 10.65 -16.17
C ARG A 167 -4.34 10.69 -14.65
N TYR A 168 -3.78 9.74 -13.93
CA TYR A 168 -3.87 9.69 -12.48
C TYR A 168 -3.15 10.88 -11.85
N PHE A 169 -1.92 11.17 -12.25
CA PHE A 169 -1.16 12.32 -11.79
C PHE A 169 -1.92 13.63 -12.02
N THR A 170 -2.46 13.83 -13.22
CA THR A 170 -3.21 15.04 -13.58
C THR A 170 -4.46 15.20 -12.71
N ARG A 171 -5.19 14.12 -12.48
CA ARG A 171 -6.40 14.12 -11.65
C ARG A 171 -6.10 14.42 -10.18
N GLU A 172 -5.10 13.77 -9.62
CA GLU A 172 -4.75 13.96 -8.21
C GLU A 172 -4.17 15.36 -7.96
N LYS A 173 -3.36 15.86 -8.88
CA LYS A 173 -2.88 17.23 -8.80
C LYS A 173 -4.02 18.25 -8.83
N LYS A 174 -5.03 18.03 -9.66
CA LYS A 174 -6.22 18.89 -9.71
C LYS A 174 -6.95 18.88 -8.36
N LYS A 175 -7.19 17.70 -7.78
CA LYS A 175 -7.82 17.58 -6.44
C LYS A 175 -7.01 18.29 -5.35
N MET A 176 -5.68 18.13 -5.34
CA MET A 176 -4.83 18.82 -4.37
C MET A 176 -4.95 20.35 -4.50
N LEU A 177 -4.98 20.87 -5.71
CA LEU A 177 -5.15 22.31 -5.95
C LEU A 177 -6.52 22.80 -5.47
N GLU A 178 -7.58 22.07 -5.78
CA GLU A 178 -8.95 22.36 -5.32
C GLU A 178 -9.05 22.35 -3.78
N GLU A 179 -8.38 21.40 -3.13
CA GLU A 179 -8.35 21.33 -1.65
C GLU A 179 -7.56 22.47 -1.02
N ILE A 180 -6.43 22.87 -1.63
CA ILE A 180 -5.62 24.02 -1.18
C ILE A 180 -6.45 25.31 -1.32
N GLU A 181 -7.14 25.49 -2.43
CA GLU A 181 -7.97 26.66 -2.68
C GLU A 181 -9.13 26.75 -1.68
N LYS A 182 -9.82 25.63 -1.46
CA LYS A 182 -10.88 25.54 -0.43
C LYS A 182 -10.37 25.89 0.98
N ARG A 183 -9.19 25.37 1.38
CA ARG A 183 -8.59 25.70 2.68
C ARG A 183 -8.17 27.17 2.78
N ARG A 184 -7.81 27.80 1.65
CA ARG A 184 -7.50 29.21 1.59
C ARG A 184 -8.76 30.05 1.79
N GLU A 185 -9.82 29.75 1.07
CA GLU A 185 -11.14 30.38 1.23
C GLU A 185 -11.67 30.27 2.66
N GLU A 186 -11.59 29.05 3.25
CA GLU A 186 -12.01 28.83 4.65
C GLU A 186 -11.20 29.69 5.65
N ARG A 187 -9.91 29.95 5.38
CA ARG A 187 -9.07 30.83 6.22
C ARG A 187 -9.43 32.30 6.02
N GLU A 188 -9.68 32.73 4.80
CA GLU A 188 -10.10 34.10 4.49
C GLU A 188 -11.45 34.40 5.14
N ASP A 189 -12.43 33.48 5.02
CA ASP A 189 -13.73 33.60 5.69
C ASP A 189 -13.64 33.61 7.23
N ALA A 190 -12.72 32.85 7.80
CA ALA A 190 -12.50 32.83 9.25
C ALA A 190 -11.87 34.15 9.72
N PHE A 191 -10.97 34.72 8.94
CA PHE A 191 -10.35 36.01 9.20
C PHE A 191 -11.37 37.14 9.13
N ASP A 192 -12.19 37.18 8.11
CA ASP A 192 -13.25 38.19 7.94
C ASP A 192 -14.29 38.18 9.06
N ARG A 193 -14.68 36.98 9.53
CA ARG A 193 -15.59 36.84 10.69
C ARG A 193 -14.98 37.38 11.98
N GLN A 194 -13.66 37.31 12.15
CA GLN A 194 -12.98 37.78 13.34
C GLN A 194 -12.91 39.31 13.40
N TYR A 195 -12.90 40.01 12.24
CA TYR A 195 -12.83 41.48 12.15
C TYR A 195 -14.17 42.20 11.99
N VAL A 196 -15.25 41.45 11.72
CA VAL A 196 -16.61 42.05 11.62
C VAL A 196 -17.27 42.22 13.00
N TYR A 197 -16.71 41.62 14.07
CA TYR A 197 -17.26 41.69 15.43
C TYR A 197 -16.39 42.53 16.40
N THR A 198 -15.45 43.32 15.90
CA THR A 198 -14.73 44.34 16.64
C THR A 198 -15.12 45.71 16.18
#